data_c83329dff9d43cff1ca7ddfbea13e054
#
_entry.id   c83329dff9d43cff1ca7ddfbea13e054
#
_cell.length_a   1.000
_cell.length_b   1.000
_cell.length_c   1.000
_cell.angle_alpha   90.00
_cell.angle_beta   90.00
_cell.angle_gamma   90.00
#
_symmetry.space_group_name_H-M   'P 1'
#
loop_
_entity.id
_entity.type
_entity.pdbx_description
1 polymer ?
#
loop_
_entity_poly.entity_id
_entity_poly.type
_entity_poly.pdbx_seq_one_letter_code
_entity_poly.pdbx_strand_id
1 'polypeptide(L)'
;MKHQQATAPKFFSRKRCIIFSIIALLLIALSIIAAQPKIADKLSSLVNSVRLDRSPGESAFPDIDTANLSPTRQKIISLAKTEFKAQSAGTKFSHGAEEAWCANFVSWIMHQAGTPLKNPHTGGWRIPGTFTLREYYEANVRFKSANSGYQPLSGDVAIYRNSPVFGDHTNIILKNDNGVLTTVGGNEANRIHMFVNRDKQYDGLLGYGVPN
;
A
#
# COMPACT_ATOMS: atom_id res chain seq x y z
N MET A 1 -55.46 3.25 52.94
CA MET A 1 -54.03 3.31 53.36
C MET A 1 -53.22 2.53 52.32
N LYS A 2 -52.47 3.21 51.42
CA LYS A 2 -51.61 2.56 50.45
C LYS A 2 -50.16 2.63 50.97
N HIS A 3 -49.55 1.49 51.22
CA HIS A 3 -48.13 1.39 51.61
C HIS A 3 -47.31 1.65 50.35
N GLN A 4 -46.50 2.74 50.38
CA GLN A 4 -45.42 2.96 49.46
C GLN A 4 -44.20 2.10 49.88
N GLN A 5 -43.80 1.15 49.05
CA GLN A 5 -42.54 0.43 49.18
C GLN A 5 -41.40 1.32 48.69
N ALA A 6 -40.49 1.61 49.59
CA ALA A 6 -39.22 2.29 49.25
C ALA A 6 -38.30 1.32 48.54
N THR A 7 -37.84 1.68 47.32
CA THR A 7 -36.85 0.92 46.60
C THR A 7 -35.45 1.16 47.16
N ALA A 8 -34.74 0.09 47.53
CA ALA A 8 -33.39 0.15 48.04
C ALA A 8 -32.35 0.58 46.94
N PRO A 9 -31.31 1.33 47.28
CA PRO A 9 -30.32 1.76 46.30
C PRO A 9 -29.53 0.55 45.77
N LYS A 10 -29.34 0.49 44.45
CA LYS A 10 -28.54 -0.55 43.79
C LYS A 10 -27.06 -0.38 44.11
N PHE A 11 -26.54 -1.27 44.94
CA PHE A 11 -25.08 -1.34 45.22
C PHE A 11 -24.34 -1.69 43.95
N PHE A 12 -23.43 -0.79 43.50
CA PHE A 12 -22.50 -1.08 42.42
C PHE A 12 -21.57 -2.23 42.85
N SER A 13 -21.48 -3.27 42.02
CA SER A 13 -20.65 -4.44 42.32
C SER A 13 -19.19 -4.03 42.50
N ARG A 14 -18.48 -4.53 43.52
CA ARG A 14 -17.07 -4.26 43.81
C ARG A 14 -16.17 -4.41 42.57
N LYS A 15 -16.46 -5.34 41.68
CA LYS A 15 -15.74 -5.55 40.41
C LYS A 15 -15.84 -4.34 39.46
N ARG A 16 -17.00 -3.67 39.36
CA ARG A 16 -17.17 -2.46 38.54
C ARG A 16 -16.39 -1.28 39.12
N CYS A 17 -16.37 -1.10 40.44
CA CYS A 17 -15.58 -0.04 41.06
C CYS A 17 -14.08 -0.24 40.81
N ILE A 18 -13.57 -1.46 40.92
CA ILE A 18 -12.16 -1.77 40.63
C ILE A 18 -11.80 -1.46 39.18
N ILE A 19 -12.64 -1.83 38.21
CA ILE A 19 -12.43 -1.55 36.78
C ILE A 19 -12.39 -0.04 36.52
N PHE A 20 -13.33 0.72 37.07
CA PHE A 20 -13.35 2.18 36.94
C PHE A 20 -12.12 2.84 37.56
N SER A 21 -11.64 2.34 38.72
CA SER A 21 -10.42 2.85 39.35
C SER A 21 -9.17 2.57 38.52
N ILE A 22 -9.06 1.39 37.89
CA ILE A 22 -7.95 1.05 37.00
C ILE A 22 -7.95 1.94 35.74
N ILE A 23 -9.13 2.13 35.13
CA ILE A 23 -9.27 3.01 33.96
C ILE A 23 -8.90 4.46 34.31
N ALA A 24 -9.36 4.96 35.46
CA ALA A 24 -9.02 6.31 35.90
C ALA A 24 -7.52 6.47 36.16
N LEU A 25 -6.85 5.49 36.78
CA LEU A 25 -5.41 5.50 37.00
C LEU A 25 -4.62 5.45 35.68
N LEU A 26 -5.07 4.67 34.71
CA LEU A 26 -4.48 4.63 33.36
C LEU A 26 -4.62 5.97 32.62
N LEU A 27 -5.78 6.61 32.72
CA LEU A 27 -6.01 7.93 32.11
C LEU A 27 -5.16 9.04 32.78
N ILE A 28 -4.97 8.97 34.10
CA ILE A 28 -4.10 9.89 34.84
C ILE A 28 -2.63 9.64 34.45
N ALA A 29 -2.20 8.40 34.34
CA ALA A 29 -0.84 8.06 33.92
C ALA A 29 -0.57 8.53 32.47
N LEU A 30 -1.53 8.36 31.55
CA LEU A 30 -1.43 8.87 30.19
C LEU A 30 -1.35 10.41 30.14
N SER A 31 -2.12 11.11 30.99
CA SER A 31 -2.10 12.58 31.05
C SER A 31 -0.77 13.10 31.64
N ILE A 32 -0.19 12.42 32.62
CA ILE A 32 1.12 12.78 33.17
C ILE A 32 2.24 12.55 32.14
N ILE A 33 2.18 11.46 31.38
CA ILE A 33 3.13 11.17 30.27
C ILE A 33 3.01 12.22 29.17
N ALA A 34 1.79 12.60 28.79
CA ALA A 34 1.53 13.62 27.78
C ALA A 34 1.96 15.05 28.21
N ALA A 35 2.01 15.32 29.52
CA ALA A 35 2.43 16.61 30.08
C ALA A 35 3.96 16.77 30.18
N GLN A 36 4.74 15.76 29.82
CA GLN A 36 6.21 15.87 29.82
C GLN A 36 6.70 16.45 28.48
N PRO A 37 7.23 17.69 28.42
CA PRO A 37 7.59 18.34 27.16
C PRO A 37 8.55 17.51 26.31
N LYS A 38 9.52 16.85 26.89
CA LYS A 38 10.47 15.99 26.18
C LYS A 38 9.83 14.75 25.52
N ILE A 39 8.76 14.21 26.08
CA ILE A 39 8.04 13.06 25.52
C ILE A 39 7.06 13.55 24.45
N ALA A 40 6.41 14.68 24.68
CA ALA A 40 5.55 15.31 23.67
C ALA A 40 6.34 15.71 22.44
N ASP A 41 7.54 16.32 22.59
CA ASP A 41 8.42 16.67 21.48
C ASP A 41 8.93 15.44 20.72
N LYS A 42 9.31 14.39 21.43
CA LYS A 42 9.73 13.12 20.81
C LYS A 42 8.57 12.40 20.10
N LEU A 43 7.37 12.45 20.68
CA LEU A 43 6.17 11.89 20.06
C LEU A 43 5.74 12.70 18.85
N SER A 44 5.79 14.05 18.93
CA SER A 44 5.49 14.92 17.80
C SER A 44 6.53 14.78 16.68
N SER A 45 7.81 14.63 16.99
CA SER A 45 8.85 14.37 16.00
C SER A 45 8.68 13.00 15.33
N LEU A 46 8.32 11.96 16.10
CA LEU A 46 7.97 10.64 15.57
C LEU A 46 6.68 10.67 14.72
N VAL A 47 5.64 11.34 15.19
CA VAL A 47 4.40 11.52 14.43
C VAL A 47 4.64 12.36 13.17
N ASN A 48 5.48 13.38 13.24
CA ASN A 48 5.84 14.17 12.07
C ASN A 48 6.75 13.40 11.10
N SER A 49 7.70 12.59 11.58
CA SER A 49 8.50 11.73 10.72
C SER A 49 7.63 10.67 10.01
N VAL A 50 6.70 10.04 10.74
CA VAL A 50 5.71 9.11 10.16
C VAL A 50 4.72 9.82 9.26
N ARG A 51 4.36 11.07 9.56
CA ARG A 51 3.47 11.89 8.74
C ARG A 51 4.14 12.44 7.48
N LEU A 52 5.43 12.79 7.56
CA LEU A 52 6.23 13.20 6.40
C LEU A 52 6.48 12.04 5.44
N ASP A 53 6.61 10.81 5.94
CA ASP A 53 6.64 9.60 5.11
C ASP A 53 5.25 9.17 4.57
N ARG A 54 4.18 9.68 5.18
CA ARG A 54 2.79 9.41 4.81
C ARG A 54 2.06 10.58 4.18
N SER A 55 2.72 11.66 3.84
CA SER A 55 2.06 12.75 3.11
C SER A 55 1.53 12.21 1.79
N PRO A 56 0.21 11.97 1.66
CA PRO A 56 -0.42 11.72 0.37
C PRO A 56 -0.66 13.10 -0.25
N GLY A 57 0.38 13.74 -0.65
CA GLY A 57 0.31 15.07 -1.19
C GLY A 57 1.54 15.34 -2.01
N GLU A 58 1.37 15.26 -3.32
CA GLU A 58 2.10 16.11 -4.25
C GLU A 58 3.63 16.00 -4.28
N SER A 59 4.23 14.83 -4.07
CA SER A 59 5.54 14.63 -4.66
C SER A 59 5.35 14.59 -6.17
N ALA A 60 5.91 15.56 -6.88
CA ALA A 60 5.92 15.54 -8.33
C ALA A 60 6.42 14.18 -8.81
N PHE A 61 5.83 13.64 -9.88
CA PHE A 61 6.32 12.39 -10.46
C PHE A 61 7.81 12.54 -10.72
N PRO A 62 8.67 11.62 -10.25
CA PRO A 62 10.11 11.78 -10.32
C PRO A 62 10.57 11.85 -11.78
N ASP A 63 11.68 12.52 -11.99
CA ASP A 63 12.38 12.41 -13.27
C ASP A 63 13.04 11.04 -13.35
N ILE A 64 12.68 10.29 -14.39
CA ILE A 64 13.17 8.94 -14.64
C ILE A 64 14.02 9.01 -15.91
N ASP A 65 15.32 8.67 -15.78
CA ASP A 65 16.13 8.46 -16.97
C ASP A 65 15.61 7.23 -17.73
N THR A 66 15.01 7.49 -18.86
CA THR A 66 14.45 6.46 -19.73
C THR A 66 15.28 6.20 -20.97
N ALA A 67 16.39 6.91 -21.18
CA ALA A 67 17.18 6.86 -22.41
C ALA A 67 17.71 5.45 -22.72
N ASN A 68 18.06 4.70 -21.68
CA ASN A 68 18.59 3.34 -21.78
C ASN A 68 17.53 2.24 -21.63
N LEU A 69 16.25 2.60 -21.51
CA LEU A 69 15.17 1.64 -21.41
C LEU A 69 14.66 1.22 -22.79
N SER A 70 14.16 -0.01 -22.89
CA SER A 70 13.46 -0.45 -24.11
C SER A 70 12.25 0.44 -24.39
N PRO A 71 11.80 0.55 -25.66
CA PRO A 71 10.60 1.33 -26.02
C PRO A 71 9.36 0.93 -25.21
N THR A 72 9.20 -0.36 -24.92
CA THR A 72 8.12 -0.88 -24.07
C THR A 72 8.19 -0.27 -22.66
N ARG A 73 9.37 -0.30 -22.03
CA ARG A 73 9.56 0.24 -20.68
C ARG A 73 9.37 1.76 -20.64
N GLN A 74 9.88 2.48 -21.63
CA GLN A 74 9.62 3.92 -21.78
C GLN A 74 8.13 4.23 -21.84
N LYS A 75 7.36 3.42 -22.59
CA LYS A 75 5.92 3.57 -22.70
C LYS A 75 5.20 3.26 -21.39
N ILE A 76 5.62 2.22 -20.66
CA ILE A 76 5.09 1.88 -19.32
C ILE A 76 5.25 3.08 -18.38
N ILE A 77 6.46 3.64 -18.28
CA ILE A 77 6.74 4.79 -17.41
C ILE A 77 5.94 6.03 -17.82
N SER A 78 5.85 6.32 -19.12
CA SER A 78 5.06 7.44 -19.65
C SER A 78 3.58 7.32 -19.29
N LEU A 79 2.99 6.13 -19.46
CA LEU A 79 1.59 5.86 -19.11
C LEU A 79 1.36 5.97 -17.61
N ALA A 80 2.26 5.39 -16.80
CA ALA A 80 2.18 5.48 -15.35
C ALA A 80 2.22 6.95 -14.88
N LYS A 81 3.09 7.78 -15.47
CA LYS A 81 3.16 9.23 -15.21
C LYS A 81 1.85 9.95 -15.60
N THR A 82 1.28 9.60 -16.73
CA THR A 82 0.02 10.17 -17.21
C THR A 82 -1.12 9.85 -16.25
N GLU A 83 -1.27 8.58 -15.86
CA GLU A 83 -2.34 8.15 -14.97
C GLU A 83 -2.14 8.69 -13.54
N PHE A 84 -0.90 8.76 -13.06
CA PHE A 84 -0.58 9.40 -11.79
C PHE A 84 -1.01 10.87 -11.75
N LYS A 85 -0.77 11.62 -12.82
CA LYS A 85 -1.21 13.03 -12.90
C LYS A 85 -2.72 13.17 -13.04
N ALA A 86 -3.35 12.29 -13.80
CA ALA A 86 -4.79 12.30 -14.05
C ALA A 86 -5.60 11.84 -12.83
N GLN A 87 -5.00 11.03 -11.93
CA GLN A 87 -5.71 10.39 -10.81
C GLN A 87 -7.01 9.70 -11.26
N SER A 88 -6.94 8.96 -12.37
CA SER A 88 -8.10 8.26 -12.95
C SER A 88 -8.71 7.30 -11.92
N ALA A 89 -10.05 7.23 -11.90
CA ALA A 89 -10.77 6.33 -10.99
C ALA A 89 -10.46 4.85 -11.28
N GLY A 90 -10.49 4.02 -10.23
CA GLY A 90 -10.20 2.58 -10.32
C GLY A 90 -11.06 1.84 -11.34
N THR A 91 -12.32 2.27 -11.51
CA THR A 91 -13.27 1.72 -12.49
C THR A 91 -12.80 1.82 -13.95
N LYS A 92 -11.91 2.77 -14.28
CA LYS A 92 -11.23 2.83 -15.59
C LYS A 92 -10.42 1.57 -15.86
N PHE A 93 -9.69 1.09 -14.87
CA PHE A 93 -8.76 -0.04 -14.99
C PHE A 93 -9.47 -1.38 -14.85
N SER A 94 -10.56 -1.42 -14.06
CA SER A 94 -11.36 -2.60 -13.81
C SER A 94 -12.55 -2.79 -14.76
N HIS A 95 -12.67 -2.00 -15.83
CA HIS A 95 -13.79 -2.03 -16.78
C HIS A 95 -15.16 -1.78 -16.12
N GLY A 96 -15.21 -0.83 -15.19
CA GLY A 96 -16.43 -0.42 -14.50
C GLY A 96 -16.71 -1.22 -13.21
N ALA A 97 -15.96 -2.27 -12.89
CA ALA A 97 -16.15 -3.02 -11.66
C ALA A 97 -15.63 -2.24 -10.43
N GLU A 98 -16.40 -2.25 -9.34
CA GLU A 98 -15.97 -1.74 -8.04
C GLU A 98 -15.30 -2.88 -7.26
N GLU A 99 -13.99 -2.96 -7.39
CA GLU A 99 -13.15 -4.00 -6.79
C GLU A 99 -11.76 -3.45 -6.43
N ALA A 100 -10.94 -4.22 -5.74
CA ALA A 100 -9.52 -3.91 -5.58
C ALA A 100 -8.86 -3.84 -6.95
N TRP A 101 -8.17 -2.73 -7.27
CA TRP A 101 -7.75 -2.45 -8.64
C TRP A 101 -6.23 -2.27 -8.84
N CYS A 102 -5.40 -2.67 -7.88
CA CYS A 102 -3.95 -2.60 -8.04
C CYS A 102 -3.44 -3.45 -9.22
N ALA A 103 -3.88 -4.71 -9.32
CA ALA A 103 -3.52 -5.59 -10.43
C ALA A 103 -4.22 -5.20 -11.75
N ASN A 104 -5.43 -4.64 -11.68
CA ASN A 104 -6.09 -4.06 -12.85
C ASN A 104 -5.30 -2.87 -13.41
N PHE A 105 -4.78 -1.99 -12.55
CA PHE A 105 -3.93 -0.86 -12.96
C PHE A 105 -2.68 -1.36 -13.70
N VAL A 106 -1.96 -2.32 -13.13
CA VAL A 106 -0.78 -2.93 -13.78
C VAL A 106 -1.16 -3.55 -15.12
N SER A 107 -2.21 -4.36 -15.18
CA SER A 107 -2.66 -5.02 -16.41
C SER A 107 -3.05 -4.01 -17.49
N TRP A 108 -3.72 -2.93 -17.11
CA TRP A 108 -4.11 -1.86 -18.00
C TRP A 108 -2.88 -1.12 -18.57
N ILE A 109 -1.93 -0.74 -17.72
CA ILE A 109 -0.67 -0.10 -18.17
C ILE A 109 0.07 -1.01 -19.16
N MET A 110 0.22 -2.30 -18.84
CA MET A 110 0.89 -3.26 -19.73
C MET A 110 0.16 -3.40 -21.08
N HIS A 111 -1.17 -3.45 -21.06
CA HIS A 111 -1.97 -3.51 -22.28
C HIS A 111 -1.78 -2.25 -23.15
N GLN A 112 -1.87 -1.06 -22.56
CA GLN A 112 -1.67 0.20 -23.29
C GLN A 112 -0.23 0.41 -23.76
N ALA A 113 0.74 -0.21 -23.10
CA ALA A 113 2.14 -0.16 -23.48
C ALA A 113 2.47 -1.10 -24.67
N GLY A 114 1.50 -1.91 -25.12
CA GLY A 114 1.70 -2.85 -26.23
C GLY A 114 2.35 -4.18 -25.80
N THR A 115 2.36 -4.46 -24.50
CA THR A 115 2.84 -5.73 -23.93
C THR A 115 1.75 -6.36 -23.05
N PRO A 116 0.58 -6.71 -23.63
CA PRO A 116 -0.55 -7.21 -22.86
C PRO A 116 -0.20 -8.48 -22.12
N LEU A 117 -0.65 -8.56 -20.88
CA LEU A 117 -0.62 -9.79 -20.12
C LEU A 117 -1.63 -10.79 -20.73
N LYS A 118 -1.55 -12.05 -20.31
CA LYS A 118 -2.54 -13.05 -20.66
C LYS A 118 -2.99 -13.76 -19.39
N ASN A 119 -4.20 -13.48 -18.95
CA ASN A 119 -4.78 -14.09 -17.76
C ASN A 119 -4.84 -15.62 -17.94
N PRO A 120 -4.16 -16.40 -17.10
CA PRO A 120 -4.08 -17.85 -17.23
C PRO A 120 -5.44 -18.56 -17.13
N HIS A 121 -6.43 -17.92 -16.49
CA HIS A 121 -7.76 -18.53 -16.28
C HIS A 121 -8.79 -18.11 -17.34
N THR A 122 -8.66 -16.91 -17.92
CA THR A 122 -9.65 -16.38 -18.86
C THR A 122 -9.11 -16.13 -20.26
N GLY A 123 -7.78 -16.12 -20.43
CA GLY A 123 -7.12 -15.80 -21.70
C GLY A 123 -7.12 -14.30 -22.06
N GLY A 124 -7.89 -13.46 -21.36
CA GLY A 124 -7.93 -12.01 -21.56
C GLY A 124 -6.69 -11.29 -21.04
N TRP A 125 -6.51 -10.03 -21.45
CA TRP A 125 -5.37 -9.24 -20.97
C TRP A 125 -5.51 -8.75 -19.52
N ARG A 126 -6.73 -8.63 -18.99
CA ARG A 126 -6.99 -8.13 -17.64
C ARG A 126 -6.75 -9.22 -16.61
N ILE A 127 -5.91 -8.94 -15.63
CA ILE A 127 -5.64 -9.79 -14.48
C ILE A 127 -6.01 -9.00 -13.21
N PRO A 128 -7.16 -9.24 -12.59
CA PRO A 128 -7.64 -8.44 -11.46
C PRO A 128 -6.98 -8.78 -10.11
N GLY A 129 -6.34 -9.95 -9.99
CA GLY A 129 -5.77 -10.43 -8.74
C GLY A 129 -4.25 -10.53 -8.77
N THR A 130 -3.60 -10.17 -7.66
CA THR A 130 -2.14 -10.24 -7.49
C THR A 130 -1.62 -11.67 -7.57
N PHE A 131 -2.38 -12.63 -7.05
CA PHE A 131 -2.03 -14.06 -7.14
C PHE A 131 -1.98 -14.52 -8.61
N THR A 132 -3.02 -14.24 -9.38
CA THR A 132 -3.09 -14.58 -10.80
C THR A 132 -2.05 -13.83 -11.64
N LEU A 133 -1.72 -12.59 -11.23
CA LEU A 133 -0.63 -11.84 -11.86
C LEU A 133 0.72 -12.53 -11.65
N ARG A 134 0.98 -13.05 -10.47
CA ARG A 134 2.17 -13.85 -10.18
C ARG A 134 2.18 -15.14 -11.02
N GLU A 135 1.08 -15.89 -11.05
CA GLU A 135 0.95 -17.10 -11.90
C GLU A 135 1.31 -16.82 -13.35
N TYR A 136 0.82 -15.70 -13.90
CA TYR A 136 1.16 -15.29 -15.25
C TYR A 136 2.68 -15.13 -15.43
N TYR A 137 3.35 -14.40 -14.55
CA TYR A 137 4.79 -14.17 -14.69
C TYR A 137 5.61 -15.47 -14.46
N GLU A 138 5.19 -16.34 -13.55
CA GLU A 138 5.81 -17.64 -13.31
C GLU A 138 5.66 -18.55 -14.54
N ALA A 139 4.47 -18.68 -15.09
CA ALA A 139 4.20 -19.51 -16.26
C ALA A 139 4.97 -19.07 -17.51
N ASN A 140 5.32 -17.77 -17.61
CA ASN A 140 6.09 -17.23 -18.71
C ASN A 140 7.61 -17.11 -18.42
N VAL A 141 8.10 -17.69 -17.32
CA VAL A 141 9.52 -17.63 -16.88
C VAL A 141 10.02 -16.21 -16.67
N ARG A 142 9.13 -15.28 -16.34
CA ARG A 142 9.38 -13.84 -16.14
C ARG A 142 9.25 -13.38 -14.70
N PHE A 143 8.97 -14.27 -13.80
CA PHE A 143 9.01 -13.97 -12.39
C PHE A 143 10.44 -14.08 -11.87
N LYS A 144 10.91 -13.05 -11.18
CA LYS A 144 12.19 -13.00 -10.48
C LYS A 144 11.93 -12.91 -8.99
N SER A 145 12.24 -13.98 -8.26
CA SER A 145 12.08 -13.99 -6.79
C SER A 145 12.89 -12.84 -6.15
N ALA A 146 12.36 -12.25 -5.08
CA ALA A 146 13.05 -11.20 -4.32
C ALA A 146 14.45 -11.64 -3.84
N ASN A 147 14.63 -12.94 -3.55
CA ASN A 147 15.87 -13.51 -3.07
C ASN A 147 16.80 -14.02 -4.20
N SER A 148 16.47 -13.78 -5.47
CA SER A 148 17.26 -14.29 -6.61
C SER A 148 18.50 -13.44 -6.94
N GLY A 149 18.72 -12.33 -6.24
CA GLY A 149 19.77 -11.36 -6.60
C GLY A 149 19.42 -10.47 -7.80
N TYR A 150 18.23 -10.64 -8.38
CA TYR A 150 17.76 -9.79 -9.48
C TYR A 150 17.65 -8.33 -9.04
N GLN A 151 18.18 -7.43 -9.85
CA GLN A 151 18.06 -5.99 -9.66
C GLN A 151 16.91 -5.47 -10.54
N PRO A 152 15.78 -5.06 -9.94
CA PRO A 152 14.64 -4.64 -10.75
C PRO A 152 14.93 -3.33 -11.48
N LEU A 153 14.40 -3.26 -12.68
CA LEU A 153 14.51 -2.10 -13.56
C LEU A 153 13.19 -1.31 -13.61
N SER A 154 13.27 -0.05 -14.04
CA SER A 154 12.08 0.76 -14.31
C SER A 154 11.15 0.05 -15.29
N GLY A 155 9.86 -0.02 -14.95
CA GLY A 155 8.84 -0.76 -15.70
C GLY A 155 8.61 -2.20 -15.22
N ASP A 156 9.45 -2.77 -14.35
CA ASP A 156 9.15 -4.05 -13.70
C ASP A 156 7.97 -3.90 -12.74
N VAL A 157 7.33 -5.02 -12.43
CA VAL A 157 6.18 -5.10 -11.55
C VAL A 157 6.57 -5.76 -10.22
N ALA A 158 6.49 -5.03 -9.12
CA ALA A 158 6.67 -5.62 -7.80
C ALA A 158 5.37 -6.30 -7.34
N ILE A 159 5.48 -7.48 -6.75
CA ILE A 159 4.35 -8.28 -6.27
C ILE A 159 4.56 -8.60 -4.80
N TYR A 160 3.57 -8.23 -3.97
CA TYR A 160 3.59 -8.38 -2.52
C TYR A 160 2.50 -9.33 -2.05
N ARG A 161 2.76 -9.99 -0.92
CA ARG A 161 1.80 -10.81 -0.20
C ARG A 161 1.91 -10.56 1.30
N ASN A 162 0.76 -10.35 1.94
CA ASN A 162 0.69 -10.09 3.39
C ASN A 162 1.64 -8.96 3.83
N SER A 163 1.92 -8.00 2.96
CA SER A 163 2.75 -6.85 3.34
C SER A 163 2.10 -6.05 4.45
N PRO A 164 2.81 -5.67 5.52
CA PRO A 164 2.26 -4.82 6.58
C PRO A 164 1.87 -3.42 6.09
N VAL A 165 2.42 -3.00 4.94
CA VAL A 165 2.12 -1.70 4.32
C VAL A 165 0.98 -1.81 3.31
N PHE A 166 1.00 -2.85 2.48
CA PHE A 166 0.12 -2.95 1.32
C PHE A 166 -0.87 -4.12 1.38
N GLY A 167 -0.66 -5.12 2.25
CA GLY A 167 -1.37 -6.40 2.15
C GLY A 167 -0.93 -7.19 0.90
N ASP A 168 -1.90 -7.79 0.22
CA ASP A 168 -1.69 -8.39 -1.11
C ASP A 168 -1.77 -7.28 -2.16
N HIS A 169 -0.63 -6.93 -2.76
CA HIS A 169 -0.51 -5.74 -3.59
C HIS A 169 0.45 -5.93 -4.76
N THR A 170 0.33 -5.02 -5.73
CA THR A 170 1.28 -4.92 -6.84
C THR A 170 1.39 -3.47 -7.31
N ASN A 171 2.59 -3.08 -7.70
CA ASN A 171 2.87 -1.77 -8.28
C ASN A 171 3.99 -1.85 -9.34
N ILE A 172 4.19 -0.76 -10.06
CA ILE A 172 5.21 -0.64 -11.12
C ILE A 172 6.42 0.07 -10.52
N ILE A 173 7.61 -0.48 -10.76
CA ILE A 173 8.88 0.11 -10.38
C ILE A 173 9.17 1.30 -11.29
N LEU A 174 9.38 2.46 -10.70
CA LEU A 174 9.83 3.67 -11.38
C LEU A 174 11.34 3.79 -11.35
N LYS A 175 11.95 3.46 -10.20
CA LYS A 175 13.38 3.66 -9.96
C LYS A 175 13.90 2.65 -8.95
N ASN A 176 15.16 2.26 -9.11
CA ASN A 176 15.91 1.45 -8.15
C ASN A 176 17.25 2.14 -7.85
N ASP A 177 17.33 2.81 -6.72
CA ASP A 177 18.53 3.48 -6.25
C ASP A 177 19.24 2.58 -5.23
N ASN A 178 20.10 1.70 -5.70
CA ASN A 178 20.88 0.78 -4.84
C ASN A 178 20.00 -0.03 -3.87
N GLY A 179 18.86 -0.51 -4.34
CA GLY A 179 17.90 -1.28 -3.55
C GLY A 179 16.82 -0.42 -2.88
N VAL A 180 16.86 0.90 -2.96
CA VAL A 180 15.74 1.76 -2.60
C VAL A 180 14.81 1.89 -3.80
N LEU A 181 13.64 1.27 -3.73
CA LEU A 181 12.69 1.30 -4.83
C LEU A 181 11.72 2.48 -4.70
N THR A 182 11.53 3.19 -5.80
CA THR A 182 10.39 4.08 -5.99
C THR A 182 9.38 3.38 -6.88
N THR A 183 8.14 3.30 -6.45
CA THR A 183 7.07 2.60 -7.17
C THR A 183 5.86 3.49 -7.39
N VAL A 184 5.00 3.11 -8.32
CA VAL A 184 3.67 3.69 -8.51
C VAL A 184 2.65 2.58 -8.60
N GLY A 185 1.56 2.69 -7.87
CA GLY A 185 0.50 1.70 -7.82
C GLY A 185 -0.89 2.31 -7.86
N GLY A 186 -1.84 1.51 -8.31
CA GLY A 186 -3.25 1.81 -8.18
C GLY A 186 -3.83 1.21 -6.89
N ASN A 187 -4.95 1.75 -6.43
CA ASN A 187 -5.65 1.31 -5.22
C ASN A 187 -4.85 1.51 -3.91
N GLU A 188 -3.89 2.40 -3.90
CA GLU A 188 -3.20 2.81 -2.69
C GLU A 188 -4.02 3.93 -2.03
N ALA A 189 -4.75 3.61 -0.96
CA ALA A 189 -5.81 4.46 -0.38
C ALA A 189 -6.85 4.92 -1.43
N ASN A 190 -7.25 4.02 -2.33
CA ASN A 190 -8.17 4.25 -3.46
C ASN A 190 -7.70 5.33 -4.44
N ARG A 191 -6.39 5.51 -4.60
CA ARG A 191 -5.75 6.48 -5.50
C ARG A 191 -4.61 5.83 -6.27
N ILE A 192 -4.10 6.53 -7.28
CA ILE A 192 -2.80 6.22 -7.88
C ILE A 192 -1.75 6.95 -7.06
N HIS A 193 -0.90 6.20 -6.40
CA HIS A 193 0.06 6.75 -5.45
C HIS A 193 1.49 6.28 -5.75
N MET A 194 2.47 7.08 -5.32
CA MET A 194 3.88 6.68 -5.35
C MET A 194 4.35 6.34 -3.96
N PHE A 195 5.19 5.35 -3.86
CA PHE A 195 5.81 4.93 -2.63
C PHE A 195 7.33 4.82 -2.80
N VAL A 196 8.09 5.33 -1.83
CA VAL A 196 9.54 5.16 -1.75
C VAL A 196 9.84 4.23 -0.59
N ASN A 197 10.31 3.05 -0.90
CA ASN A 197 10.75 2.11 0.12
C ASN A 197 12.20 2.41 0.50
N ARG A 198 12.39 3.02 1.67
CA ARG A 198 13.71 3.39 2.19
C ARG A 198 14.36 2.28 2.99
N ASP A 199 13.56 1.40 3.55
CA ASP A 199 14.03 0.24 4.29
C ASP A 199 14.25 -0.90 3.31
N LYS A 200 15.44 -1.47 3.29
CA LYS A 200 15.81 -2.59 2.41
C LYS A 200 15.05 -3.89 2.73
N GLN A 201 14.19 -3.88 3.72
CA GLN A 201 13.30 -4.99 4.07
C GLN A 201 11.93 -4.74 3.44
N TYR A 202 11.75 -5.32 2.27
CA TYR A 202 10.45 -5.34 1.60
C TYR A 202 9.56 -6.40 2.22
N ASP A 203 9.05 -6.14 3.42
CA ASP A 203 8.14 -7.07 4.09
C ASP A 203 6.99 -7.43 3.16
N GLY A 204 6.90 -8.73 2.85
CA GLY A 204 5.89 -9.27 1.95
C GLY A 204 6.22 -9.22 0.47
N LEU A 205 7.37 -8.67 0.04
CA LEU A 205 7.78 -8.72 -1.36
C LEU A 205 8.12 -10.16 -1.77
N LEU A 206 7.36 -10.69 -2.73
CA LEU A 206 7.59 -12.03 -3.30
C LEU A 206 8.65 -11.98 -4.42
N GLY A 207 8.63 -10.92 -5.19
CA GLY A 207 9.52 -10.75 -6.34
C GLY A 207 8.97 -9.79 -7.39
N TYR A 208 9.49 -9.95 -8.58
CA TYR A 208 9.28 -9.03 -9.68
C TYR A 208 8.79 -9.75 -10.94
N GLY A 209 7.78 -9.18 -11.58
CA GLY A 209 7.36 -9.53 -12.93
C GLY A 209 8.09 -8.67 -13.95
N VAL A 210 8.76 -9.29 -14.91
CA VAL A 210 9.51 -8.59 -15.96
C VAL A 210 8.64 -8.47 -17.21
N PRO A 211 8.38 -7.25 -17.76
CA PRO A 211 7.62 -7.09 -18.99
C PRO A 211 8.34 -7.67 -20.22
N ASN A 212 7.58 -7.82 -21.33
CA ASN A 212 8.13 -8.29 -22.61
C ASN A 212 9.07 -7.27 -23.22
#